data_1d37651ea4644c9cae68542dc10407c3
#
_entry.id   1d37651ea4644c9cae68542dc10407c3
#
_cell.length_a   1.000
_cell.length_b   1.000
_cell.length_c   1.000
_cell.angle_alpha   90.00
_cell.angle_beta   90.00
_cell.angle_gamma   90.00
#
_symmetry.space_group_name_H-M   'P 1'
#
loop_
_entity.id
_entity.type
_entity.pdbx_description
1 polymer ?
#
loop_
_entity_poly.entity_id
_entity_poly.type
_entity_poly.pdbx_seq_one_letter_code
_entity_poly.pdbx_strand_id
1 'polypeptide(L)'
;MNSKRPVVPEGLTSETRQLAVRPESVEPSGRGHRTRLIMGVVLGSIGSAYAASAPVLSSVVIAFGVAVAIGGGGRLERAASLISALVAGVVGTYLLFGTYEIPMTVVSVLCAFLLAWGYVSDRLRTGWLLLAAAAVTCIMIGIDTVSTSMQGTSITDLVASMVDEAVTSSMGSLDMEGKAVLLETRDQMMAYWPTVYFTVALGIVVCSLFGAWTGARTCMLPVSSDGVYRYDVPLCVAELFAVGVAAQLLGPFLPAWQEETAMVGANVVMCTRIVLAQQGISVLLWRMRERRVAVLFATLGVLSAVWLEMSFALASVVGLLDVVANFRHLPRNRMDLRLWPASER
;
A
#
# COMPACT_ATOMS: atom_id res chain seq x y z
N MET A 1 -16.00 37.27 -52.52
CA MET A 1 -16.02 36.29 -51.44
C MET A 1 -15.24 36.86 -50.27
N ASN A 2 -15.99 37.40 -49.27
CA ASN A 2 -15.44 38.12 -48.12
C ASN A 2 -15.12 37.13 -47.00
N SER A 3 -13.86 36.90 -46.77
CA SER A 3 -13.35 36.13 -45.61
C SER A 3 -13.50 37.02 -44.35
N LYS A 4 -14.52 36.77 -43.55
CA LYS A 4 -14.67 37.34 -42.21
C LYS A 4 -13.58 36.71 -41.31
N ARG A 5 -12.58 37.48 -40.90
CA ARG A 5 -11.71 37.13 -39.78
C ARG A 5 -12.53 37.11 -38.50
N PRO A 6 -12.31 36.12 -37.61
CA PRO A 6 -12.97 36.12 -36.31
C PRO A 6 -12.51 37.33 -35.50
N VAL A 7 -13.46 38.10 -35.00
CA VAL A 7 -13.23 39.22 -34.09
C VAL A 7 -12.84 38.59 -32.74
N VAL A 8 -11.58 38.75 -32.36
CA VAL A 8 -11.09 38.47 -31.03
C VAL A 8 -11.65 39.54 -30.10
N PRO A 9 -12.36 39.19 -29.02
CA PRO A 9 -12.86 40.17 -28.07
C PRO A 9 -11.67 40.87 -27.40
N GLU A 10 -11.50 42.17 -27.65
CA GLU A 10 -10.62 43.09 -26.94
C GLU A 10 -11.18 43.31 -25.52
N GLY A 11 -10.82 42.41 -24.59
CA GLY A 11 -11.29 42.52 -23.21
C GLY A 11 -10.61 41.55 -22.25
N LEU A 12 -9.65 40.77 -22.72
CA LEU A 12 -8.81 39.99 -21.83
C LEU A 12 -7.76 40.89 -21.20
N THR A 13 -8.04 41.34 -19.98
CA THR A 13 -7.12 42.12 -19.16
C THR A 13 -5.78 41.40 -19.01
N SER A 14 -4.70 42.19 -18.84
CA SER A 14 -3.34 41.73 -18.63
C SER A 14 -3.16 40.67 -17.55
N GLU A 15 -4.09 40.55 -16.62
CA GLU A 15 -4.14 39.50 -15.59
C GLU A 15 -4.35 38.09 -16.15
N THR A 16 -5.19 37.92 -17.17
CA THR A 16 -5.47 36.60 -17.76
C THR A 16 -4.26 36.10 -18.61
N ARG A 17 -3.44 37.00 -19.08
CA ARG A 17 -2.18 36.66 -19.76
C ARG A 17 -1.09 36.22 -18.78
N GLN A 18 -1.09 36.71 -17.54
CA GLN A 18 -0.12 36.29 -16.53
C GLN A 18 -0.39 34.87 -16.00
N LEU A 19 -1.66 34.41 -16.03
CA LEU A 19 -2.01 33.04 -15.65
C LEU A 19 -1.59 31.97 -16.69
N ALA A 20 -1.30 32.38 -17.92
CA ALA A 20 -0.83 31.50 -18.98
C ALA A 20 0.71 31.45 -19.11
N VAL A 21 1.44 32.27 -18.38
CA VAL A 21 2.89 32.13 -18.25
C VAL A 21 3.11 30.92 -17.32
N ARG A 22 3.33 29.78 -17.96
CA ARG A 22 3.90 28.60 -17.31
C ARG A 22 5.12 29.13 -16.52
N PRO A 23 5.16 28.95 -15.19
CA PRO A 23 6.36 29.39 -14.47
C PRO A 23 7.54 28.73 -15.15
N GLU A 24 8.41 29.51 -15.72
CA GLU A 24 9.71 29.05 -16.22
C GLU A 24 10.24 28.16 -15.12
N SER A 25 10.49 26.91 -15.46
CA SER A 25 11.07 25.95 -14.54
C SER A 25 12.39 26.58 -14.09
N VAL A 26 12.36 27.21 -12.91
CA VAL A 26 13.60 27.70 -12.27
C VAL A 26 14.40 26.41 -12.06
N GLU A 27 15.37 26.19 -12.93
CA GLU A 27 16.33 25.11 -12.76
C GLU A 27 16.91 25.27 -11.36
N PRO A 28 16.67 24.31 -10.45
CA PRO A 28 17.18 24.44 -9.10
C PRO A 28 18.70 24.57 -9.21
N SER A 29 19.26 25.63 -8.64
CA SER A 29 20.70 25.88 -8.63
C SER A 29 21.38 24.56 -8.28
N GLY A 30 22.44 24.16 -8.98
CA GLY A 30 23.07 22.85 -8.85
C GLY A 30 23.47 22.46 -7.43
N ARG A 31 23.55 23.43 -6.50
CA ARG A 31 23.71 23.19 -5.05
C ARG A 31 22.45 22.61 -4.39
N GLY A 32 21.27 23.14 -4.70
CA GLY A 32 20.01 22.63 -4.12
C GLY A 32 19.69 21.21 -4.58
N HIS A 33 20.06 20.86 -5.79
CA HIS A 33 19.88 19.52 -6.34
C HIS A 33 20.77 18.48 -5.64
N ARG A 34 22.06 18.77 -5.46
CA ARG A 34 23.00 17.88 -4.73
C ARG A 34 22.58 17.67 -3.28
N THR A 35 22.12 18.70 -2.58
CA THR A 35 21.65 18.60 -1.19
C THR A 35 20.43 17.67 -1.09
N ARG A 36 19.47 17.76 -2.00
CA ARG A 36 18.29 16.88 -2.06
C ARG A 36 18.70 15.43 -2.30
N LEU A 37 19.61 15.18 -3.25
CA LEU A 37 20.11 13.83 -3.52
C LEU A 37 20.78 13.23 -2.29
N ILE A 38 21.68 13.94 -1.63
CA ILE A 38 22.37 13.46 -0.43
C ILE A 38 21.37 13.18 0.68
N MET A 39 20.47 14.12 0.95
CA MET A 39 19.43 13.95 1.98
C MET A 39 18.52 12.73 1.69
N GLY A 40 18.09 12.58 0.45
CA GLY A 40 17.26 11.44 0.03
C GLY A 40 17.99 10.11 0.15
N VAL A 41 19.26 10.05 -0.26
CA VAL A 41 20.11 8.85 -0.12
C VAL A 41 20.32 8.51 1.36
N VAL A 42 20.65 9.47 2.21
CA VAL A 42 20.88 9.24 3.64
C VAL A 42 19.61 8.73 4.32
N LEU A 43 18.47 9.39 4.10
CA LEU A 43 17.20 8.95 4.69
C LEU A 43 16.77 7.56 4.19
N GLY A 44 16.86 7.33 2.88
CA GLY A 44 16.57 6.02 2.31
C GLY A 44 17.47 4.93 2.90
N SER A 45 18.76 5.20 3.10
CA SER A 45 19.71 4.26 3.70
C SER A 45 19.40 3.98 5.18
N ILE A 46 19.04 5.00 5.97
CA ILE A 46 18.63 4.82 7.37
C ILE A 46 17.37 3.97 7.44
N GLY A 47 16.35 4.29 6.65
CA GLY A 47 15.14 3.47 6.58
C GLY A 47 15.43 2.02 6.23
N SER A 48 16.31 1.79 5.24
CA SER A 48 16.67 0.44 4.80
C SER A 48 17.40 -0.37 5.87
N ALA A 49 18.26 0.25 6.67
CA ALA A 49 18.98 -0.44 7.74
C ALA A 49 18.05 -1.02 8.84
N TYR A 50 16.88 -0.41 9.02
CA TYR A 50 15.86 -0.87 9.97
C TYR A 50 14.70 -1.67 9.33
N ALA A 51 14.80 -2.01 8.04
CA ALA A 51 13.72 -2.68 7.32
C ALA A 51 13.39 -4.07 7.87
N ALA A 52 14.36 -4.78 8.47
CA ALA A 52 14.13 -6.07 9.10
C ALA A 52 13.27 -5.97 10.37
N SER A 53 13.51 -4.95 11.22
CA SER A 53 12.81 -4.81 12.52
C SER A 53 11.41 -4.24 12.38
N ALA A 54 11.20 -3.35 11.42
CA ALA A 54 9.92 -2.64 11.24
C ALA A 54 9.65 -2.38 9.75
N PRO A 55 9.38 -3.42 8.94
CA PRO A 55 9.31 -3.30 7.48
C PRO A 55 8.25 -2.29 7.00
N VAL A 56 7.11 -2.22 7.67
CA VAL A 56 6.04 -1.28 7.35
C VAL A 56 6.45 0.16 7.59
N LEU A 57 7.00 0.48 8.77
CA LEU A 57 7.43 1.84 9.11
C LEU A 57 8.66 2.27 8.31
N SER A 58 9.61 1.38 8.15
CA SER A 58 10.82 1.62 7.36
C SER A 58 10.51 1.94 5.91
N SER A 59 9.48 1.34 5.35
CA SER A 59 9.06 1.58 3.97
C SER A 59 8.62 3.04 3.72
N VAL A 60 8.09 3.74 4.73
CA VAL A 60 7.79 5.19 4.65
C VAL A 60 9.08 5.98 4.44
N VAL A 61 10.09 5.70 5.26
CA VAL A 61 11.37 6.45 5.25
C VAL A 61 12.15 6.14 3.98
N ILE A 62 12.17 4.88 3.55
CA ILE A 62 12.81 4.46 2.30
C ILE A 62 12.16 5.17 1.12
N ALA A 63 10.84 5.07 0.98
CA ALA A 63 10.12 5.66 -0.14
C ALA A 63 10.17 7.18 -0.15
N PHE A 64 10.15 7.84 1.02
CA PHE A 64 10.38 9.27 1.16
C PHE A 64 11.77 9.65 0.64
N GLY A 65 12.82 8.98 1.15
CA GLY A 65 14.20 9.24 0.75
C GLY A 65 14.41 9.04 -0.75
N VAL A 66 13.87 7.95 -1.31
CA VAL A 66 13.89 7.67 -2.74
C VAL A 66 13.17 8.76 -3.54
N ALA A 67 11.96 9.16 -3.14
CA ALA A 67 11.20 10.20 -3.83
C ALA A 67 11.95 11.55 -3.84
N VAL A 68 12.59 11.92 -2.72
CA VAL A 68 13.43 13.12 -2.60
C VAL A 68 14.66 13.03 -3.51
N ALA A 69 15.33 11.86 -3.53
CA ALA A 69 16.54 11.65 -4.33
C ALA A 69 16.25 11.72 -5.84
N ILE A 70 15.14 11.12 -6.30
CA ILE A 70 14.81 10.99 -7.73
C ILE A 70 13.92 12.11 -8.25
N GLY A 71 13.41 12.98 -7.38
CA GLY A 71 12.42 14.01 -7.72
C GLY A 71 12.87 15.09 -8.72
N GLY A 72 14.13 15.14 -9.10
CA GLY A 72 14.68 16.01 -10.15
C GLY A 72 15.71 15.31 -11.01
N GLY A 73 15.87 14.01 -10.86
CA GLY A 73 17.06 13.31 -11.26
C GLY A 73 16.97 12.42 -12.48
N GLY A 74 18.16 12.24 -13.07
CA GLY A 74 18.42 11.35 -14.18
C GLY A 74 18.50 9.87 -13.78
N ARG A 75 18.92 9.03 -14.72
CA ARG A 75 19.09 7.57 -14.51
C ARG A 75 20.13 7.26 -13.43
N LEU A 76 21.23 8.04 -13.36
CA LEU A 76 22.32 7.85 -12.40
C LEU A 76 21.85 8.04 -10.95
N GLU A 77 21.00 9.03 -10.67
CA GLU A 77 20.49 9.32 -9.34
C GLU A 77 19.55 8.23 -8.84
N ARG A 78 18.73 7.67 -9.75
CA ARG A 78 17.90 6.51 -9.45
C ARG A 78 18.75 5.30 -9.10
N ALA A 79 19.76 5.01 -9.90
CA ALA A 79 20.66 3.89 -9.62
C ALA A 79 21.43 4.09 -8.30
N ALA A 80 21.94 5.30 -8.05
CA ALA A 80 22.64 5.62 -6.81
C ALA A 80 21.73 5.47 -5.59
N SER A 81 20.48 5.96 -5.66
CA SER A 81 19.49 5.82 -4.59
C SER A 81 19.13 4.36 -4.31
N LEU A 82 18.93 3.55 -5.35
CA LEU A 82 18.65 2.12 -5.18
C LEU A 82 19.83 1.37 -4.58
N ILE A 83 21.03 1.57 -5.15
CA ILE A 83 22.25 0.86 -4.69
C ILE A 83 22.55 1.24 -3.23
N SER A 84 22.48 2.52 -2.89
CA SER A 84 22.74 2.97 -1.52
C SER A 84 21.73 2.39 -0.52
N ALA A 85 20.45 2.36 -0.86
CA ALA A 85 19.41 1.79 -0.02
C ALA A 85 19.59 0.27 0.14
N LEU A 86 19.91 -0.46 -0.93
CA LEU A 86 20.18 -1.90 -0.86
C LEU A 86 21.43 -2.22 -0.04
N VAL A 87 22.53 -1.51 -0.30
CA VAL A 87 23.79 -1.73 0.46
C VAL A 87 23.58 -1.42 1.94
N ALA A 88 22.96 -0.29 2.27
CA ALA A 88 22.67 0.09 3.65
C ALA A 88 21.70 -0.89 4.32
N GLY A 89 20.70 -1.37 3.58
CA GLY A 89 19.74 -2.37 4.06
C GLY A 89 20.45 -3.69 4.38
N VAL A 90 21.19 -4.23 3.43
CA VAL A 90 21.89 -5.51 3.61
C VAL A 90 22.93 -5.43 4.73
N VAL A 91 23.77 -4.38 4.74
CA VAL A 91 24.80 -4.21 5.78
C VAL A 91 24.17 -3.96 7.14
N GLY A 92 23.15 -3.07 7.23
CA GLY A 92 22.45 -2.79 8.48
C GLY A 92 21.77 -4.03 9.05
N THR A 93 21.04 -4.76 8.21
CA THR A 93 20.39 -6.01 8.62
C THR A 93 21.40 -7.07 9.06
N TYR A 94 22.49 -7.24 8.30
CA TYR A 94 23.55 -8.19 8.69
C TYR A 94 24.15 -7.88 10.07
N LEU A 95 24.42 -6.59 10.33
CA LEU A 95 25.04 -6.17 11.59
C LEU A 95 24.07 -6.22 12.78
N LEU A 96 22.78 -5.96 12.57
CA LEU A 96 21.79 -5.84 13.65
C LEU A 96 21.02 -7.15 13.89
N PHE A 97 20.72 -7.92 12.84
CA PHE A 97 19.79 -9.04 12.89
C PHE A 97 20.38 -10.35 12.29
N GLY A 98 21.55 -10.28 11.65
CA GLY A 98 22.20 -11.43 11.02
C GLY A 98 21.73 -11.67 9.58
N THR A 99 22.15 -12.82 9.02
CA THR A 99 21.93 -13.14 7.60
C THR A 99 20.50 -13.55 7.27
N TYR A 100 19.76 -14.04 8.25
CA TYR A 100 18.42 -14.62 8.05
C TYR A 100 17.39 -13.58 7.55
N GLU A 101 17.48 -12.36 8.04
CA GLU A 101 16.54 -11.28 7.71
C GLU A 101 16.89 -10.52 6.43
N ILE A 102 18.02 -10.82 5.78
CA ILE A 102 18.47 -10.12 4.58
C ILE A 102 17.44 -10.21 3.43
N PRO A 103 16.86 -11.38 3.10
CA PRO A 103 15.92 -11.50 2.00
C PRO A 103 14.69 -10.61 2.19
N MET A 104 14.15 -10.52 3.42
CA MET A 104 13.00 -9.66 3.76
C MET A 104 13.32 -8.18 3.60
N THR A 105 14.52 -7.78 4.04
CA THR A 105 15.01 -6.41 3.85
C THR A 105 15.10 -6.05 2.39
N VAL A 106 15.67 -6.92 1.55
CA VAL A 106 15.79 -6.69 0.10
C VAL A 106 14.42 -6.54 -0.54
N VAL A 107 13.44 -7.39 -0.21
CA VAL A 107 12.06 -7.30 -0.72
C VAL A 107 11.42 -5.97 -0.34
N SER A 108 11.51 -5.57 0.93
CA SER A 108 10.95 -4.31 1.44
C SER A 108 11.57 -3.09 0.75
N VAL A 109 12.90 -3.06 0.60
CA VAL A 109 13.62 -1.97 -0.07
C VAL A 109 13.25 -1.88 -1.55
N LEU A 110 13.22 -3.02 -2.26
CA LEU A 110 12.83 -3.04 -3.67
C LEU A 110 11.39 -2.61 -3.87
N CYS A 111 10.47 -3.09 -3.05
CA CYS A 111 9.06 -2.68 -3.11
C CYS A 111 8.91 -1.18 -2.89
N ALA A 112 9.49 -0.63 -1.82
CA ALA A 112 9.44 0.80 -1.51
C ALA A 112 10.06 1.65 -2.62
N PHE A 113 11.21 1.21 -3.19
CA PHE A 113 11.86 1.89 -4.31
C PHE A 113 10.98 1.91 -5.56
N LEU A 114 10.46 0.75 -5.98
CA LEU A 114 9.64 0.62 -7.18
C LEU A 114 8.35 1.46 -7.08
N LEU A 115 7.72 1.45 -5.90
CA LEU A 115 6.52 2.24 -5.65
C LEU A 115 6.82 3.75 -5.64
N ALA A 116 7.89 4.18 -4.99
CA ALA A 116 8.31 5.58 -4.99
C ALA A 116 8.66 6.06 -6.40
N TRP A 117 9.41 5.26 -7.16
CA TRP A 117 9.73 5.57 -8.55
C TRP A 117 8.49 5.61 -9.43
N GLY A 118 7.61 4.61 -9.31
CA GLY A 118 6.34 4.58 -10.04
C GLY A 118 5.46 5.77 -9.73
N TYR A 119 5.41 6.19 -8.45
CA TYR A 119 4.65 7.35 -8.00
C TYR A 119 5.18 8.66 -8.59
N VAL A 120 6.48 8.93 -8.46
CA VAL A 120 7.12 10.13 -9.00
C VAL A 120 7.06 10.18 -10.54
N SER A 121 7.03 8.99 -11.19
CA SER A 121 6.94 8.89 -12.66
C SER A 121 5.50 8.89 -13.19
N ASP A 122 4.49 9.08 -12.34
CA ASP A 122 3.05 9.05 -12.69
C ASP A 122 2.64 7.77 -13.45
N ARG A 123 3.20 6.63 -13.06
CA ARG A 123 2.97 5.33 -13.70
C ARG A 123 2.18 4.35 -12.85
N LEU A 124 1.86 4.72 -11.61
CA LEU A 124 1.15 3.83 -10.71
C LEU A 124 -0.34 3.73 -11.08
N ARG A 125 -0.86 2.53 -10.92
CA ARG A 125 -2.26 2.16 -11.13
C ARG A 125 -2.72 1.35 -9.93
N THR A 126 -3.99 1.42 -9.54
CA THR A 126 -4.52 0.66 -8.39
C THR A 126 -4.25 -0.84 -8.54
N GLY A 127 -4.47 -1.40 -9.72
CA GLY A 127 -4.19 -2.82 -9.98
C GLY A 127 -2.73 -3.20 -9.75
N TRP A 128 -1.76 -2.32 -10.08
CA TRP A 128 -0.35 -2.55 -9.79
C TRP A 128 -0.03 -2.57 -8.31
N LEU A 129 -0.74 -1.76 -7.49
CA LEU A 129 -0.56 -1.75 -6.03
C LEU A 129 -1.02 -3.07 -5.41
N LEU A 130 -2.18 -3.56 -5.84
CA LEU A 130 -2.72 -4.84 -5.38
C LEU A 130 -1.84 -6.01 -5.84
N LEU A 131 -1.37 -5.96 -7.09
CA LEU A 131 -0.44 -6.96 -7.60
C LEU A 131 0.90 -6.94 -6.83
N ALA A 132 1.41 -5.74 -6.50
CA ALA A 132 2.63 -5.60 -5.68
C ALA A 132 2.40 -6.19 -4.28
N ALA A 133 1.28 -5.91 -3.63
CA ALA A 133 0.95 -6.50 -2.33
C ALA A 133 0.87 -8.03 -2.40
N ALA A 134 0.18 -8.58 -3.41
CA ALA A 134 0.10 -10.02 -3.61
C ALA A 134 1.47 -10.65 -3.90
N ALA A 135 2.28 -10.01 -4.78
CA ALA A 135 3.62 -10.48 -5.11
C ALA A 135 4.55 -10.48 -3.88
N VAL A 136 4.54 -9.38 -3.10
CA VAL A 136 5.32 -9.30 -1.85
C VAL A 136 4.87 -10.38 -0.87
N THR A 137 3.57 -10.62 -0.72
CA THR A 137 3.02 -11.71 0.12
C THR A 137 3.57 -13.07 -0.30
N CYS A 138 3.48 -13.39 -1.59
CA CYS A 138 3.98 -14.67 -2.11
C CYS A 138 5.49 -14.83 -1.91
N ILE A 139 6.26 -13.75 -2.09
CA ILE A 139 7.71 -13.76 -1.90
C ILE A 139 8.04 -13.96 -0.42
N MET A 140 7.35 -13.27 0.50
CA MET A 140 7.55 -13.42 1.94
C MET A 140 7.28 -14.85 2.39
N ILE A 141 6.11 -15.40 2.03
CA ILE A 141 5.77 -16.80 2.33
C ILE A 141 6.80 -17.76 1.70
N GLY A 142 7.24 -17.49 0.47
CA GLY A 142 8.24 -18.29 -0.22
C GLY A 142 9.61 -18.29 0.50
N ILE A 143 10.08 -17.14 0.97
CA ILE A 143 11.31 -16.98 1.73
C ILE A 143 11.22 -17.81 3.02
N ASP A 144 10.14 -17.66 3.80
CA ASP A 144 9.98 -18.37 5.05
C ASP A 144 9.83 -19.87 4.84
N THR A 145 9.12 -20.29 3.79
CA THR A 145 8.99 -21.71 3.42
C THR A 145 10.34 -22.33 3.06
N VAL A 146 11.16 -21.64 2.29
CA VAL A 146 12.50 -22.12 1.94
C VAL A 146 13.38 -22.16 3.18
N SER A 147 13.37 -21.13 3.99
CA SER A 147 14.17 -21.03 5.21
C SER A 147 13.83 -22.12 6.23
N THR A 148 12.54 -22.39 6.45
CA THR A 148 12.08 -23.45 7.37
C THR A 148 12.40 -24.84 6.82
N SER A 149 12.26 -25.06 5.50
CA SER A 149 12.63 -26.32 4.86
C SER A 149 14.12 -26.64 5.01
N MET A 150 14.99 -25.61 4.92
CA MET A 150 16.42 -25.76 5.17
C MET A 150 16.75 -26.15 6.62
N GLN A 151 15.88 -25.82 7.56
CA GLN A 151 15.98 -26.17 8.98
C GLN A 151 15.28 -27.51 9.31
N GLY A 152 14.68 -28.18 8.32
CA GLY A 152 13.95 -29.44 8.48
C GLY A 152 12.57 -29.28 9.15
N THR A 153 12.00 -28.07 9.15
CA THR A 153 10.68 -27.74 9.70
C THR A 153 9.75 -27.23 8.62
N SER A 154 8.46 -27.13 8.89
CA SER A 154 7.48 -26.52 7.98
C SER A 154 7.20 -25.06 8.36
N ILE A 155 6.67 -24.28 7.40
CA ILE A 155 6.22 -22.91 7.69
C ILE A 155 5.09 -22.92 8.72
N THR A 156 4.24 -23.94 8.72
CA THR A 156 3.14 -24.09 9.70
C THR A 156 3.71 -24.29 11.10
N ASP A 157 4.79 -25.06 11.26
CA ASP A 157 5.45 -25.25 12.55
C ASP A 157 6.11 -23.97 13.04
N LEU A 158 6.73 -23.19 12.12
CA LEU A 158 7.27 -21.88 12.45
C LEU A 158 6.18 -20.94 12.98
N VAL A 159 5.07 -20.83 12.25
CA VAL A 159 3.94 -19.99 12.68
C VAL A 159 3.36 -20.47 14.00
N ALA A 160 3.19 -21.79 14.17
CA ALA A 160 2.71 -22.37 15.41
C ALA A 160 3.62 -21.99 16.59
N SER A 161 4.95 -22.11 16.42
CA SER A 161 5.90 -21.76 17.48
C SER A 161 5.83 -20.27 17.85
N MET A 162 5.73 -19.37 16.87
CA MET A 162 5.59 -17.93 17.12
C MET A 162 4.28 -17.59 17.85
N VAL A 163 3.17 -18.19 17.43
CA VAL A 163 1.86 -17.99 18.07
C VAL A 163 1.86 -18.56 19.49
N ASP A 164 2.42 -19.75 19.69
CA ASP A 164 2.50 -20.40 21.01
C ASP A 164 3.41 -19.61 21.98
N GLU A 165 4.50 -19.01 21.49
CA GLU A 165 5.36 -18.14 22.31
C GLU A 165 4.61 -16.86 22.71
N ALA A 166 3.90 -16.22 21.79
CA ALA A 166 3.08 -15.03 22.07
C ALA A 166 1.97 -15.32 23.05
N VAL A 167 1.29 -16.46 22.90
CA VAL A 167 0.23 -16.93 23.81
C VAL A 167 0.80 -17.22 25.19
N THR A 168 1.90 -17.96 25.27
CA THR A 168 2.52 -18.34 26.54
C THR A 168 3.01 -17.11 27.31
N SER A 169 3.63 -16.15 26.63
CA SER A 169 4.08 -14.91 27.25
C SER A 169 2.93 -14.06 27.82
N SER A 170 1.75 -14.15 27.20
CA SER A 170 0.55 -13.42 27.61
C SER A 170 -0.27 -14.12 28.71
N MET A 171 -0.17 -15.45 28.80
CA MET A 171 -0.99 -16.27 29.75
C MET A 171 -0.73 -15.94 31.23
N GLY A 172 0.47 -15.47 31.57
CA GLY A 172 0.87 -15.25 32.96
C GLY A 172 0.06 -14.16 33.70
N SER A 173 -0.54 -13.23 32.94
CA SER A 173 -1.26 -12.08 33.47
C SER A 173 -2.79 -12.19 33.40
N LEU A 174 -3.32 -13.29 32.83
CA LEU A 174 -4.75 -13.45 32.54
C LEU A 174 -5.45 -14.36 33.54
N ASP A 175 -6.72 -14.06 33.82
CA ASP A 175 -7.65 -14.93 34.51
C ASP A 175 -8.10 -16.13 33.63
N MET A 176 -8.98 -17.00 34.15
CA MET A 176 -9.42 -18.19 33.44
C MET A 176 -10.24 -17.89 32.17
N GLU A 177 -11.02 -16.80 32.18
CA GLU A 177 -11.83 -16.37 31.05
C GLU A 177 -10.93 -15.78 29.95
N GLY A 178 -9.98 -14.93 30.33
CA GLY A 178 -8.97 -14.38 29.43
C GLY A 178 -8.11 -15.46 28.76
N LYS A 179 -7.77 -16.54 29.50
CA LYS A 179 -7.05 -17.68 28.93
C LYS A 179 -7.86 -18.43 27.89
N ALA A 180 -9.16 -18.61 28.11
CA ALA A 180 -10.05 -19.28 27.15
C ALA A 180 -10.16 -18.46 25.84
N VAL A 181 -10.36 -17.14 25.95
CA VAL A 181 -10.39 -16.24 24.80
C VAL A 181 -9.05 -16.25 24.05
N LEU A 182 -7.92 -16.28 24.78
CA LEU A 182 -6.59 -16.30 24.17
C LEU A 182 -6.35 -17.60 23.36
N LEU A 183 -6.81 -18.75 23.87
CA LEU A 183 -6.71 -20.02 23.16
C LEU A 183 -7.57 -20.04 21.89
N GLU A 184 -8.79 -19.50 21.95
CA GLU A 184 -9.65 -19.36 20.77
C GLU A 184 -8.98 -18.41 19.74
N THR A 185 -8.38 -17.32 20.20
CA THR A 185 -7.62 -16.39 19.34
C THR A 185 -6.43 -17.08 18.68
N ARG A 186 -5.73 -17.96 19.41
CA ARG A 186 -4.65 -18.81 18.87
C ARG A 186 -5.10 -19.61 17.65
N ASP A 187 -6.20 -20.32 17.78
CA ASP A 187 -6.73 -21.15 16.69
C ASP A 187 -7.14 -20.30 15.47
N GLN A 188 -7.69 -19.12 15.71
CA GLN A 188 -7.97 -18.15 14.65
C GLN A 188 -6.67 -17.64 13.99
N MET A 189 -5.63 -17.32 14.76
CA MET A 189 -4.32 -16.90 14.20
C MET A 189 -3.73 -18.01 13.33
N MET A 190 -3.83 -19.28 13.76
CA MET A 190 -3.39 -20.42 12.98
C MET A 190 -4.18 -20.61 11.68
N ALA A 191 -5.46 -20.27 11.63
CA ALA A 191 -6.27 -20.32 10.41
C ALA A 191 -5.95 -19.18 9.45
N TYR A 192 -5.61 -17.99 9.95
CA TYR A 192 -5.45 -16.76 9.16
C TYR A 192 -4.00 -16.31 8.96
N TRP A 193 -3.00 -17.14 9.24
CA TRP A 193 -1.59 -16.74 9.09
C TRP A 193 -1.23 -16.21 7.68
N PRO A 194 -1.76 -16.73 6.54
CA PRO A 194 -1.47 -16.16 5.23
C PRO A 194 -1.98 -14.72 5.08
N THR A 195 -3.13 -14.42 5.72
CA THR A 195 -3.70 -13.05 5.75
C THR A 195 -2.79 -12.08 6.50
N VAL A 196 -2.06 -12.53 7.53
CA VAL A 196 -1.08 -11.69 8.25
C VAL A 196 0.02 -11.24 7.30
N TYR A 197 0.59 -12.15 6.50
CA TYR A 197 1.58 -11.80 5.47
C TYR A 197 1.03 -10.78 4.47
N PHE A 198 -0.19 -10.99 3.99
CA PHE A 198 -0.85 -10.05 3.10
C PHE A 198 -1.05 -8.66 3.74
N THR A 199 -1.42 -8.63 5.01
CA THR A 199 -1.63 -7.37 5.75
C THR A 199 -0.31 -6.60 5.89
N VAL A 200 0.79 -7.30 6.22
CA VAL A 200 2.13 -6.70 6.27
C VAL A 200 2.56 -6.18 4.89
N ALA A 201 2.40 -6.99 3.84
CA ALA A 201 2.72 -6.58 2.47
C ALA A 201 1.91 -5.37 2.01
N LEU A 202 0.62 -5.34 2.31
CA LEU A 202 -0.26 -4.20 2.02
C LEU A 202 0.16 -2.97 2.84
N GLY A 203 0.55 -3.16 4.10
CA GLY A 203 1.13 -2.11 4.94
C GLY A 203 2.39 -1.50 4.32
N ILE A 204 3.32 -2.32 3.83
CA ILE A 204 4.52 -1.87 3.10
C ILE A 204 4.12 -1.04 1.87
N VAL A 205 3.15 -1.49 1.08
CA VAL A 205 2.68 -0.78 -0.11
C VAL A 205 2.08 0.58 0.24
N VAL A 206 1.14 0.62 1.19
CA VAL A 206 0.45 1.86 1.61
C VAL A 206 1.44 2.85 2.22
N CYS A 207 2.31 2.38 3.11
CA CYS A 207 3.33 3.20 3.76
C CYS A 207 4.37 3.72 2.76
N SER A 208 4.77 2.90 1.78
CA SER A 208 5.64 3.36 0.68
C SER A 208 5.00 4.48 -0.14
N LEU A 209 3.70 4.36 -0.45
CA LEU A 209 2.98 5.43 -1.16
C LEU A 209 2.89 6.71 -0.35
N PHE A 210 2.63 6.60 0.95
CA PHE A 210 2.60 7.75 1.85
C PHE A 210 3.98 8.43 1.94
N GLY A 211 5.06 7.64 2.06
CA GLY A 211 6.43 8.13 2.02
C GLY A 211 6.77 8.82 0.70
N ALA A 212 6.42 8.18 -0.43
CA ALA A 212 6.64 8.76 -1.76
C ALA A 212 5.86 10.07 -1.98
N TRP A 213 4.60 10.11 -1.55
CA TRP A 213 3.77 11.30 -1.63
C TRP A 213 4.34 12.47 -0.82
N THR A 214 4.74 12.22 0.43
CA THR A 214 5.35 13.24 1.29
C THR A 214 6.68 13.72 0.75
N GLY A 215 7.54 12.82 0.27
CA GLY A 215 8.81 13.15 -0.36
C GLY A 215 8.65 13.98 -1.65
N ALA A 216 7.72 13.59 -2.51
CA ALA A 216 7.41 14.33 -3.72
C ALA A 216 6.88 15.74 -3.42
N ARG A 217 6.02 15.91 -2.41
CA ARG A 217 5.56 17.24 -1.96
C ARG A 217 6.69 18.10 -1.42
N THR A 218 7.61 17.54 -0.65
CA THR A 218 8.79 18.26 -0.16
C THR A 218 9.66 18.78 -1.29
N CYS A 219 9.69 18.06 -2.42
CA CYS A 219 10.38 18.49 -3.64
C CYS A 219 9.54 19.40 -4.55
N MET A 220 8.33 19.80 -4.13
CA MET A 220 7.39 20.61 -4.93
C MET A 220 7.06 19.98 -6.29
N LEU A 221 7.10 18.65 -6.38
CA LEU A 221 6.68 17.95 -7.59
C LEU A 221 5.17 18.09 -7.78
N PRO A 222 4.67 18.16 -9.02
CA PRO A 222 3.26 18.21 -9.32
C PRO A 222 2.62 16.85 -9.06
N VAL A 223 2.35 16.56 -7.79
CA VAL A 223 1.66 15.32 -7.37
C VAL A 223 0.24 15.62 -6.99
N SER A 224 -0.67 14.83 -7.50
CA SER A 224 -2.07 14.96 -7.16
C SER A 224 -2.35 14.44 -5.75
N SER A 225 -3.11 15.21 -4.98
CA SER A 225 -3.61 14.81 -3.65
C SER A 225 -4.88 13.94 -3.73
N ASP A 226 -5.41 13.73 -4.93
CA ASP A 226 -6.71 13.10 -5.11
C ASP A 226 -6.68 11.56 -5.13
N GLY A 227 -5.49 10.95 -5.06
CA GLY A 227 -5.32 9.49 -5.17
C GLY A 227 -6.18 8.67 -4.21
N VAL A 228 -6.27 9.10 -2.94
CA VAL A 228 -7.07 8.39 -1.92
C VAL A 228 -8.57 8.51 -2.22
N TYR A 229 -9.05 9.67 -2.67
CA TYR A 229 -10.47 9.89 -2.97
C TYR A 229 -10.92 9.21 -4.27
N ARG A 230 -9.98 8.93 -5.17
CA ARG A 230 -10.21 8.25 -6.45
C ARG A 230 -9.71 6.81 -6.44
N TYR A 231 -9.32 6.29 -5.28
CA TYR A 231 -8.93 4.90 -5.17
C TYR A 231 -10.08 4.01 -5.64
N ASP A 232 -9.84 3.20 -6.65
CA ASP A 232 -10.85 2.34 -7.28
C ASP A 232 -10.29 0.93 -7.48
N VAL A 233 -10.92 -0.02 -6.80
CA VAL A 233 -10.53 -1.43 -6.81
C VAL A 233 -11.10 -2.09 -8.06
N PRO A 234 -10.32 -2.88 -8.80
CA PRO A 234 -10.81 -3.60 -9.98
C PRO A 234 -11.86 -4.65 -9.60
N LEU A 235 -12.79 -4.90 -10.52
CA LEU A 235 -13.91 -5.83 -10.29
C LEU A 235 -13.47 -7.25 -9.91
N CYS A 236 -12.28 -7.67 -10.39
CA CYS A 236 -11.74 -8.99 -10.05
C CYS A 236 -11.57 -9.23 -8.54
N VAL A 237 -11.44 -8.17 -7.71
CA VAL A 237 -11.39 -8.33 -6.25
C VAL A 237 -12.76 -8.73 -5.70
N ALA A 238 -13.85 -8.18 -6.23
CA ALA A 238 -15.20 -8.61 -5.87
C ALA A 238 -15.49 -10.04 -6.35
N GLU A 239 -14.98 -10.41 -7.51
CA GLU A 239 -15.07 -11.77 -8.03
C GLU A 239 -14.28 -12.75 -7.15
N LEU A 240 -13.04 -12.39 -6.74
CA LEU A 240 -12.24 -13.18 -5.79
C LEU A 240 -12.94 -13.30 -4.43
N PHE A 241 -13.55 -12.24 -3.93
CA PHE A 241 -14.34 -12.28 -2.69
C PHE A 241 -15.48 -13.32 -2.82
N ALA A 242 -16.23 -13.27 -3.94
CA ALA A 242 -17.31 -14.23 -4.19
C ALA A 242 -16.79 -15.67 -4.29
N VAL A 243 -15.64 -15.89 -4.93
CA VAL A 243 -14.99 -17.22 -5.00
C VAL A 243 -14.58 -17.71 -3.61
N GLY A 244 -13.99 -16.84 -2.78
CA GLY A 244 -13.63 -17.18 -1.40
C GLY A 244 -14.85 -17.57 -0.56
N VAL A 245 -15.95 -16.81 -0.67
CA VAL A 245 -17.23 -17.15 0.01
C VAL A 245 -17.78 -18.48 -0.52
N ALA A 246 -17.76 -18.70 -1.84
CA ALA A 246 -18.20 -19.97 -2.41
C ALA A 246 -17.35 -21.16 -1.93
N ALA A 247 -16.04 -20.98 -1.82
CA ALA A 247 -15.14 -22.00 -1.30
C ALA A 247 -15.48 -22.37 0.15
N GLN A 248 -15.79 -21.38 1.02
CA GLN A 248 -16.23 -21.65 2.39
C GLN A 248 -17.57 -22.38 2.46
N LEU A 249 -18.52 -22.00 1.61
CA LEU A 249 -19.85 -22.62 1.59
C LEU A 249 -19.83 -24.04 1.01
N LEU A 250 -18.95 -24.31 0.04
CA LEU A 250 -18.83 -25.60 -0.63
C LEU A 250 -17.88 -26.56 0.08
N GLY A 251 -16.97 -26.05 0.92
CA GLY A 251 -16.00 -26.86 1.67
C GLY A 251 -16.62 -28.07 2.40
N PRO A 252 -17.73 -27.91 3.16
CA PRO A 252 -18.39 -29.03 3.85
C PRO A 252 -18.88 -30.14 2.93
N PHE A 253 -19.08 -29.88 1.65
CA PHE A 253 -19.52 -30.87 0.65
C PHE A 253 -18.36 -31.60 -0.05
N LEU A 254 -17.11 -31.22 0.27
CA LEU A 254 -15.89 -31.79 -0.30
C LEU A 254 -15.04 -32.44 0.80
N PRO A 255 -15.45 -33.58 1.37
CA PRO A 255 -14.83 -34.13 2.58
C PRO A 255 -13.33 -34.43 2.44
N ALA A 256 -12.84 -34.72 1.22
CA ALA A 256 -11.42 -34.97 0.97
C ALA A 256 -10.55 -33.70 1.01
N TRP A 257 -11.15 -32.50 0.88
CA TRP A 257 -10.45 -31.19 0.78
C TRP A 257 -11.08 -30.14 1.69
N GLN A 258 -11.83 -30.58 2.71
CA GLN A 258 -12.65 -29.69 3.54
C GLN A 258 -11.78 -28.65 4.27
N GLU A 259 -10.73 -29.08 4.92
CA GLU A 259 -9.86 -28.21 5.73
C GLU A 259 -9.11 -27.21 4.86
N GLU A 260 -8.49 -27.70 3.76
CA GLU A 260 -7.74 -26.84 2.85
C GLU A 260 -8.65 -25.84 2.14
N THR A 261 -9.82 -26.27 1.69
CA THR A 261 -10.78 -25.39 1.01
C THR A 261 -11.33 -24.33 1.96
N ALA A 262 -11.62 -24.69 3.20
CA ALA A 262 -12.08 -23.78 4.22
C ALA A 262 -10.99 -22.75 4.56
N MET A 263 -9.75 -23.18 4.77
CA MET A 263 -8.62 -22.31 5.08
C MET A 263 -8.32 -21.34 3.93
N VAL A 264 -8.22 -21.83 2.70
CA VAL A 264 -7.98 -21.01 1.52
C VAL A 264 -9.13 -20.02 1.33
N GLY A 265 -10.37 -20.47 1.39
CA GLY A 265 -11.56 -19.63 1.27
C GLY A 265 -11.59 -18.52 2.32
N ALA A 266 -11.31 -18.84 3.59
CA ALA A 266 -11.27 -17.88 4.68
C ALA A 266 -10.19 -16.78 4.46
N ASN A 267 -8.98 -17.18 4.05
CA ASN A 267 -7.91 -16.24 3.79
C ASN A 267 -8.20 -15.35 2.56
N VAL A 268 -8.77 -15.91 1.48
CA VAL A 268 -9.17 -15.14 0.31
C VAL A 268 -10.25 -14.11 0.68
N VAL A 269 -11.26 -14.50 1.45
CA VAL A 269 -12.30 -13.60 1.94
C VAL A 269 -11.69 -12.50 2.81
N MET A 270 -10.79 -12.83 3.74
CA MET A 270 -10.20 -11.85 4.63
C MET A 270 -9.29 -10.88 3.89
N CYS A 271 -8.42 -11.36 2.99
CA CYS A 271 -7.56 -10.49 2.18
C CYS A 271 -8.37 -9.53 1.29
N THR A 272 -9.38 -10.05 0.60
CA THR A 272 -10.25 -9.24 -0.25
C THR A 272 -11.12 -8.27 0.56
N ARG A 273 -11.58 -8.67 1.75
CA ARG A 273 -12.29 -7.82 2.69
C ARG A 273 -11.47 -6.61 3.11
N ILE A 274 -10.17 -6.78 3.43
CA ILE A 274 -9.27 -5.67 3.77
C ILE A 274 -9.17 -4.67 2.61
N VAL A 275 -9.04 -5.16 1.37
CA VAL A 275 -9.00 -4.30 0.17
C VAL A 275 -10.33 -3.58 -0.06
N LEU A 276 -11.45 -4.28 0.12
CA LEU A 276 -12.78 -3.69 -0.01
C LEU A 276 -13.07 -2.66 1.09
N ALA A 277 -12.56 -2.88 2.32
CA ALA A 277 -12.67 -1.90 3.40
C ALA A 277 -11.94 -0.59 3.05
N GLN A 278 -10.76 -0.66 2.42
CA GLN A 278 -10.06 0.53 1.92
C GLN A 278 -10.89 1.27 0.85
N GLN A 279 -11.58 0.52 -0.03
CA GLN A 279 -12.52 1.10 -1.00
C GLN A 279 -13.66 1.83 -0.29
N GLY A 280 -14.27 1.22 0.73
CA GLY A 280 -15.35 1.85 1.51
C GLY A 280 -14.91 3.12 2.24
N ILE A 281 -13.71 3.11 2.83
CA ILE A 281 -13.10 4.31 3.44
C ILE A 281 -12.88 5.39 2.37
N SER A 282 -12.44 5.02 1.18
CA SER A 282 -12.28 5.95 0.04
C SER A 282 -13.60 6.59 -0.37
N VAL A 283 -14.70 5.83 -0.41
CA VAL A 283 -16.07 6.34 -0.66
C VAL A 283 -16.48 7.34 0.41
N LEU A 284 -16.26 7.02 1.68
CA LEU A 284 -16.54 7.90 2.80
C LEU A 284 -15.78 9.22 2.69
N LEU A 285 -14.48 9.15 2.46
CA LEU A 285 -13.62 10.33 2.29
C LEU A 285 -14.05 11.19 1.09
N TRP A 286 -14.39 10.55 -0.04
CA TRP A 286 -14.92 11.25 -1.21
C TRP A 286 -16.21 12.01 -0.85
N ARG A 287 -17.14 11.37 -0.16
CA ARG A 287 -18.40 11.99 0.25
C ARG A 287 -18.21 13.13 1.23
N MET A 288 -17.29 12.98 2.18
CA MET A 288 -16.94 14.05 3.14
C MET A 288 -16.33 15.26 2.43
N ARG A 289 -15.45 15.01 1.44
CA ARG A 289 -14.85 16.07 0.62
C ARG A 289 -15.91 16.84 -0.18
N GLU A 290 -16.85 16.16 -0.83
CA GLU A 290 -17.96 16.79 -1.53
C GLU A 290 -18.75 17.73 -0.62
N ARG A 291 -18.99 17.30 0.61
CA ARG A 291 -19.71 18.08 1.62
C ARG A 291 -18.83 19.10 2.33
N ARG A 292 -17.57 19.26 1.95
CA ARG A 292 -16.60 20.17 2.56
C ARG A 292 -16.48 19.99 4.08
N VAL A 293 -16.57 18.75 4.56
CA VAL A 293 -16.44 18.42 5.98
C VAL A 293 -15.05 18.80 6.45
N ALA A 294 -14.95 19.44 7.62
CA ALA A 294 -13.66 19.82 8.21
C ALA A 294 -12.79 18.58 8.48
N VAL A 295 -11.47 18.74 8.34
CA VAL A 295 -10.48 17.64 8.44
C VAL A 295 -10.64 16.85 9.75
N LEU A 296 -10.89 17.52 10.86
CA LEU A 296 -11.11 16.85 12.16
C LEU A 296 -12.26 15.83 12.09
N PHE A 297 -13.42 16.23 11.55
CA PHE A 297 -14.59 15.34 11.42
C PHE A 297 -14.35 14.25 10.38
N ALA A 298 -13.57 14.54 9.33
CA ALA A 298 -13.18 13.52 8.37
C ALA A 298 -12.27 12.45 9.02
N THR A 299 -11.32 12.86 9.87
CA THR A 299 -10.48 11.93 10.63
C THR A 299 -11.31 11.09 11.60
N LEU A 300 -12.22 11.71 12.37
CA LEU A 300 -13.13 10.98 13.25
C LEU A 300 -14.02 10.00 12.48
N GLY A 301 -14.50 10.40 11.30
CA GLY A 301 -15.28 9.53 10.43
C GLY A 301 -14.50 8.31 9.94
N VAL A 302 -13.21 8.48 9.57
CA VAL A 302 -12.34 7.37 9.20
C VAL A 302 -12.09 6.44 10.39
N LEU A 303 -11.79 6.97 11.57
CA LEU A 303 -11.62 6.16 12.79
C LEU A 303 -12.88 5.38 13.13
N SER A 304 -14.06 6.02 13.01
CA SER A 304 -15.35 5.33 13.19
C SER A 304 -15.57 4.26 12.14
N ALA A 305 -15.21 4.50 10.88
CA ALA A 305 -15.34 3.52 9.81
C ALA A 305 -14.42 2.31 10.04
N VAL A 306 -13.20 2.52 10.54
CA VAL A 306 -12.28 1.44 10.92
C VAL A 306 -12.86 0.63 12.09
N TRP A 307 -13.39 1.30 13.11
CA TRP A 307 -14.04 0.61 14.24
C TRP A 307 -15.26 -0.21 13.79
N LEU A 308 -16.11 0.37 12.92
CA LEU A 308 -17.27 -0.32 12.35
C LEU A 308 -16.87 -1.48 11.44
N GLU A 309 -15.75 -1.38 10.75
CA GLU A 309 -15.20 -2.49 9.96
C GLU A 309 -14.78 -3.66 10.85
N MET A 310 -14.08 -3.36 11.95
CA MET A 310 -13.65 -4.40 12.89
C MET A 310 -14.84 -5.11 13.58
N SER A 311 -15.93 -4.35 13.86
CA SER A 311 -17.10 -4.88 14.57
C SER A 311 -18.13 -5.53 13.63
N PHE A 312 -18.37 -4.95 12.45
CA PHE A 312 -19.55 -5.28 11.62
C PHE A 312 -19.24 -5.43 10.12
N ALA A 313 -17.98 -5.34 9.68
CA ALA A 313 -17.58 -5.40 8.28
C ALA A 313 -18.25 -4.34 7.38
N LEU A 314 -18.67 -3.19 7.94
CA LEU A 314 -19.47 -2.19 7.22
C LEU A 314 -18.70 -1.49 6.10
N ALA A 315 -17.43 -1.15 6.32
CA ALA A 315 -16.64 -0.46 5.31
C ALA A 315 -16.39 -1.38 4.10
N SER A 316 -16.13 -2.68 4.31
CA SER A 316 -15.97 -3.64 3.23
C SER A 316 -17.24 -3.87 2.44
N VAL A 317 -18.41 -3.89 3.10
CA VAL A 317 -19.72 -3.96 2.42
C VAL A 317 -19.95 -2.72 1.56
N VAL A 318 -19.70 -1.52 2.09
CA VAL A 318 -19.82 -0.27 1.31
C VAL A 318 -18.84 -0.28 0.13
N GLY A 319 -17.62 -0.76 0.35
CA GLY A 319 -16.62 -0.90 -0.71
C GLY A 319 -17.06 -1.88 -1.81
N LEU A 320 -17.59 -3.04 -1.44
CA LEU A 320 -18.13 -4.01 -2.39
C LEU A 320 -19.27 -3.42 -3.23
N LEU A 321 -20.20 -2.72 -2.56
CA LEU A 321 -21.30 -2.06 -3.24
C LEU A 321 -20.80 -0.99 -4.20
N ASP A 322 -19.78 -0.21 -3.85
CA ASP A 322 -19.20 0.80 -4.76
C ASP A 322 -18.46 0.16 -5.94
N VAL A 323 -17.76 -0.96 -5.72
CA VAL A 323 -17.12 -1.71 -6.81
C VAL A 323 -18.16 -2.17 -7.85
N VAL A 324 -19.34 -2.61 -7.41
CA VAL A 324 -20.41 -3.09 -8.30
C VAL A 324 -21.22 -1.94 -8.89
N ALA A 325 -21.68 -1.01 -8.05
CA ALA A 325 -22.64 0.04 -8.44
C ALA A 325 -21.99 1.34 -8.91
N ASN A 326 -20.69 1.54 -8.66
CA ASN A 326 -19.94 2.75 -9.02
C ASN A 326 -20.61 4.05 -8.56
N PHE A 327 -20.89 4.17 -7.26
CA PHE A 327 -21.58 5.35 -6.68
C PHE A 327 -20.86 6.68 -6.94
N ARG A 328 -19.55 6.64 -7.12
CA ARG A 328 -18.71 7.81 -7.40
C ARG A 328 -18.67 8.20 -8.87
N HIS A 329 -19.31 7.40 -9.74
CA HIS A 329 -19.30 7.58 -11.20
C HIS A 329 -17.87 7.71 -11.77
N LEU A 330 -16.91 6.98 -11.20
CA LEU A 330 -15.55 6.98 -11.70
C LEU A 330 -15.49 6.34 -13.10
N PRO A 331 -14.71 6.91 -14.02
CA PRO A 331 -14.55 6.37 -15.36
C PRO A 331 -13.81 5.01 -15.26
N ARG A 332 -14.59 3.93 -15.27
CA ARG A 332 -14.08 2.55 -15.24
C ARG A 332 -13.97 2.00 -16.64
N ASN A 333 -12.77 1.99 -17.19
CA ASN A 333 -12.52 1.16 -18.36
C ASN A 333 -12.04 -0.21 -17.86
N ARG A 334 -12.73 -1.30 -18.21
CA ARG A 334 -12.40 -2.67 -17.75
C ARG A 334 -10.94 -3.08 -18.03
N MET A 335 -10.29 -2.45 -19.02
CA MET A 335 -8.88 -2.64 -19.34
C MET A 335 -7.94 -1.56 -18.75
N ASP A 336 -8.46 -0.48 -18.18
CA ASP A 336 -7.64 0.63 -17.73
C ASP A 336 -7.47 0.59 -16.22
N LEU A 337 -6.43 -0.14 -15.77
CA LEU A 337 -6.02 -0.24 -14.38
C LEU A 337 -5.37 1.06 -13.86
N ARG A 338 -5.56 2.21 -14.51
CA ARG A 338 -4.94 3.48 -14.10
C ARG A 338 -5.55 3.98 -12.81
N LEU A 339 -4.70 4.43 -11.90
CA LEU A 339 -5.12 5.21 -10.72
C LEU A 339 -5.77 6.54 -11.14
N TRP A 340 -5.51 6.98 -12.39
CA TRP A 340 -5.87 8.29 -12.91
C TRP A 340 -6.34 8.21 -14.35
N PRO A 341 -7.51 8.76 -14.70
CA PRO A 341 -7.87 8.95 -16.09
C PRO A 341 -6.98 10.04 -16.72
N ALA A 342 -6.41 9.73 -17.88
CA ALA A 342 -5.55 10.64 -18.63
C ALA A 342 -6.28 11.87 -19.21
N SER A 343 -7.59 12.01 -19.01
CA SER A 343 -8.45 12.96 -19.71
C SER A 343 -8.62 14.33 -19.06
N GLU A 344 -7.91 14.62 -17.96
CA GLU A 344 -8.01 15.92 -17.28
C GLU A 344 -6.65 16.63 -17.13
N ARG A 345 -5.80 16.55 -18.18
CA ARG A 345 -4.61 17.40 -18.26
C ARG A 345 -4.89 18.65 -19.08
#